data_f82847662e0426c32afb95f08007b0e8
#
_entry.id   f82847662e0426c32afb95f08007b0e8
#
_cell.length_a   1.000
_cell.length_b   1.000
_cell.length_c   1.000
_cell.angle_alpha   90.00
_cell.angle_beta   90.00
_cell.angle_gamma   90.00
#
_symmetry.space_group_name_H-M   'P 1'
#
loop_
_entity.id
_entity.type
_entity.pdbx_description
1 polymer ?
#
loop_
_entity_poly.entity_id
_entity_poly.type
_entity_poly.pdbx_seq_one_letter_code
_entity_poly.pdbx_strand_id
1 'polypeptide(L)'
;MEQLIISESNLVIENKTFSGSHFAKEEMPDGSKRGTFRSYSVLVDGDNVTFKNCVFENTAGRGCDVGQAIALYIDGDGIVLENCLLLGHQDTLFLAPLPEKEIIPGGFTGPKQFTERKRRTVHFKNCKIEGGVDFIFGGATAYFDNCEFVSVEEGYVFAPSTPMDVEIGFVARECRFTSSEGVGKASCFIARPWRNYAYVSIENCYLGEHINPAGFDDWGKTEAHDTVRFSESGSYGPGANGKRPQYVNKNDE
;
A
#
# COMPACT_ATOMS: atom_id res chain seq x y z
N MET A 1 -5.74 -9.06 20.24
CA MET A 1 -4.51 -9.89 20.08
C MET A 1 -3.33 -8.95 20.19
N GLU A 2 -2.20 -9.42 20.73
CA GLU A 2 -1.00 -8.60 20.83
C GLU A 2 -0.41 -8.35 19.44
N GLN A 3 0.11 -7.14 19.23
CA GLN A 3 0.84 -6.78 18.02
C GLN A 3 2.17 -7.53 17.99
N LEU A 4 2.54 -8.08 16.85
CA LEU A 4 3.79 -8.82 16.68
C LEU A 4 4.85 -7.93 16.03
N ILE A 5 6.07 -7.96 16.59
CA ILE A 5 7.25 -7.33 15.98
C ILE A 5 8.26 -8.43 15.63
N ILE A 6 8.65 -8.51 14.36
CA ILE A 6 9.69 -9.42 13.85
C ILE A 6 10.95 -8.59 13.62
N SER A 7 11.86 -8.62 14.59
CA SER A 7 13.11 -7.84 14.58
C SER A 7 14.33 -8.65 14.17
N GLU A 8 14.21 -9.97 14.09
CA GLU A 8 15.28 -10.85 13.66
C GLU A 8 15.43 -10.81 12.14
N SER A 9 16.67 -10.72 11.66
CA SER A 9 17.02 -10.66 10.24
C SER A 9 17.39 -12.05 9.69
N ASN A 10 17.40 -12.18 8.35
CA ASN A 10 17.78 -13.40 7.63
C ASN A 10 16.88 -14.61 7.97
N LEU A 11 15.58 -14.36 8.05
CA LEU A 11 14.59 -15.38 8.37
C LEU A 11 13.84 -15.87 7.13
N VAL A 12 13.40 -17.13 7.20
CA VAL A 12 12.35 -17.65 6.32
C VAL A 12 11.19 -18.10 7.20
N ILE A 13 10.00 -17.53 6.97
CA ILE A 13 8.77 -17.81 7.71
C ILE A 13 7.75 -18.37 6.72
N GLU A 14 7.21 -19.54 7.01
CA GLU A 14 6.33 -20.23 6.07
C GLU A 14 5.03 -20.70 6.75
N ASN A 15 3.93 -20.67 5.98
CA ASN A 15 2.64 -21.27 6.35
C ASN A 15 2.11 -20.74 7.70
N LYS A 16 2.22 -19.45 7.94
CA LYS A 16 1.73 -18.79 9.15
C LYS A 16 0.59 -17.83 8.83
N THR A 17 -0.33 -17.74 9.78
CA THR A 17 -1.38 -16.72 9.80
C THR A 17 -1.12 -15.75 10.95
N PHE A 18 -1.10 -14.46 10.63
CA PHE A 18 -0.96 -13.36 11.57
C PHE A 18 -2.23 -12.52 11.50
N SER A 19 -2.93 -12.39 12.61
CA SER A 19 -4.20 -11.68 12.68
C SER A 19 -4.18 -10.64 13.78
N GLY A 20 -4.72 -9.46 13.51
CA GLY A 20 -4.89 -8.37 14.46
C GLY A 20 -6.21 -7.66 14.21
N SER A 21 -6.56 -6.74 15.13
CA SER A 21 -7.81 -5.98 15.06
C SER A 21 -7.68 -4.55 15.58
N HIS A 22 -6.45 -4.05 15.72
CA HIS A 22 -6.22 -2.67 16.13
C HIS A 22 -6.46 -1.69 14.97
N PHE A 23 -6.97 -0.51 15.29
CA PHE A 23 -7.34 0.51 14.30
C PHE A 23 -7.06 1.94 14.80
N ALA A 24 -6.97 2.88 13.90
CA ALA A 24 -6.53 4.25 14.21
C ALA A 24 -7.45 5.00 15.18
N LYS A 25 -8.77 4.82 15.08
CA LYS A 25 -9.76 5.49 15.94
C LYS A 25 -9.92 4.83 17.32
N GLU A 26 -9.25 3.70 17.57
CA GLU A 26 -9.29 2.99 18.86
C GLU A 26 -8.82 3.89 19.99
N GLU A 27 -9.55 3.89 21.10
CA GLU A 27 -9.22 4.69 22.27
C GLU A 27 -8.17 3.99 23.15
N MET A 28 -7.11 4.71 23.47
CA MET A 28 -6.02 4.24 24.31
C MET A 28 -6.31 4.54 25.79
N PRO A 29 -5.68 3.81 26.73
CA PRO A 29 -5.90 4.02 28.17
C PRO A 29 -5.64 5.45 28.67
N ASP A 30 -4.82 6.22 27.95
CA ASP A 30 -4.51 7.63 28.24
C ASP A 30 -5.53 8.61 27.62
N GLY A 31 -6.59 8.12 26.99
CA GLY A 31 -7.62 8.91 26.31
C GLY A 31 -7.24 9.39 24.91
N SER A 32 -6.02 9.13 24.44
CA SER A 32 -5.63 9.43 23.05
C SER A 32 -6.20 8.41 22.08
N LYS A 33 -6.17 8.72 20.77
CA LYS A 33 -6.43 7.72 19.74
C LYS A 33 -5.15 6.96 19.39
N ARG A 34 -5.31 5.68 19.03
CA ARG A 34 -4.19 4.82 18.64
C ARG A 34 -3.38 5.40 17.47
N GLY A 35 -4.05 5.91 16.44
CA GLY A 35 -3.41 6.41 15.23
C GLY A 35 -2.94 5.30 14.29
N THR A 36 -2.66 5.67 13.04
CA THR A 36 -2.36 4.73 11.95
C THR A 36 -1.17 3.80 12.27
N PHE A 37 -0.03 4.36 12.66
CA PHE A 37 1.22 3.61 12.79
C PHE A 37 1.36 2.80 14.09
N ARG A 38 0.32 2.78 14.92
CA ARG A 38 0.14 1.87 16.06
C ARG A 38 -0.97 0.83 15.84
N SER A 39 -1.58 0.80 14.64
CA SER A 39 -2.71 -0.10 14.33
C SER A 39 -2.29 -1.43 13.68
N TYR A 40 -1.01 -1.66 13.44
CA TYR A 40 -0.52 -2.84 12.72
C TYR A 40 -0.82 -4.15 13.46
N SER A 41 -1.06 -5.21 12.69
CA SER A 41 -1.07 -6.58 13.22
C SER A 41 0.36 -7.11 13.35
N VAL A 42 1.19 -6.91 12.33
CA VAL A 42 2.61 -7.29 12.31
C VAL A 42 3.47 -6.12 11.85
N LEU A 43 4.56 -5.87 12.57
CA LEU A 43 5.67 -5.01 12.13
C LEU A 43 6.90 -5.87 11.84
N VAL A 44 7.42 -5.79 10.62
CA VAL A 44 8.69 -6.42 10.23
C VAL A 44 9.77 -5.37 10.26
N ASP A 45 10.69 -5.49 11.23
CA ASP A 45 11.79 -4.57 11.50
C ASP A 45 13.17 -5.19 11.15
N GLY A 46 13.22 -6.53 11.04
CA GLY A 46 14.40 -7.26 10.58
C GLY A 46 14.60 -7.16 9.08
N ASP A 47 15.86 -7.20 8.62
CA ASP A 47 16.24 -7.20 7.21
C ASP A 47 16.33 -8.63 6.64
N ASN A 48 16.18 -8.78 5.32
CA ASN A 48 16.30 -10.05 4.60
C ASN A 48 15.34 -11.14 5.15
N VAL A 49 14.09 -10.78 5.38
CA VAL A 49 13.06 -11.73 5.81
C VAL A 49 12.22 -12.17 4.62
N THR A 50 12.07 -13.48 4.45
CA THR A 50 11.23 -14.07 3.41
C THR A 50 10.00 -14.72 4.04
N PHE A 51 8.82 -14.35 3.55
CA PHE A 51 7.55 -14.98 3.92
C PHE A 51 7.02 -15.81 2.76
N LYS A 52 6.62 -17.05 3.03
CA LYS A 52 6.02 -17.94 2.02
C LYS A 52 4.70 -18.51 2.50
N ASN A 53 3.68 -18.43 1.65
CA ASN A 53 2.34 -18.97 1.94
C ASN A 53 1.79 -18.44 3.29
N CYS A 54 2.06 -17.19 3.63
CA CYS A 54 1.61 -16.58 4.86
C CYS A 54 0.36 -15.74 4.65
N VAL A 55 -0.42 -15.57 5.72
CA VAL A 55 -1.58 -14.68 5.75
C VAL A 55 -1.31 -13.58 6.77
N PHE A 56 -1.49 -12.34 6.35
CA PHE A 56 -1.48 -11.17 7.21
C PHE A 56 -2.85 -10.51 7.14
N GLU A 57 -3.53 -10.36 8.27
CA GLU A 57 -4.85 -9.74 8.28
C GLU A 57 -5.02 -8.71 9.40
N ASN A 58 -5.84 -7.72 9.11
CA ASN A 58 -6.40 -6.84 10.13
C ASN A 58 -7.92 -6.88 10.02
N THR A 59 -8.55 -7.41 11.06
CA THR A 59 -10.00 -7.69 11.12
C THR A 59 -10.82 -6.54 11.71
N ALA A 60 -10.25 -5.35 11.87
CA ALA A 60 -10.93 -4.21 12.50
C ALA A 60 -12.17 -3.74 11.75
N GLY A 61 -12.21 -3.94 10.42
CA GLY A 61 -13.33 -3.58 9.58
C GLY A 61 -13.08 -2.35 8.68
N ARG A 62 -14.18 -1.77 8.18
CA ARG A 62 -14.13 -0.73 7.13
C ARG A 62 -13.56 0.58 7.63
N GLY A 63 -12.78 1.25 6.78
CA GLY A 63 -12.14 2.52 7.11
C GLY A 63 -13.08 3.65 7.49
N CYS A 64 -14.29 3.70 6.93
CA CYS A 64 -15.32 4.67 7.32
C CYS A 64 -15.69 4.57 8.80
N ASP A 65 -15.67 3.37 9.38
CA ASP A 65 -16.05 3.11 10.76
C ASP A 65 -14.84 3.25 11.71
N VAL A 66 -13.73 2.59 11.38
CA VAL A 66 -12.58 2.41 12.27
C VAL A 66 -11.36 3.29 11.90
N GLY A 67 -11.31 3.85 10.70
CA GLY A 67 -10.12 4.52 10.16
C GLY A 67 -9.11 3.53 9.63
N GLN A 68 -7.84 3.90 9.64
CA GLN A 68 -6.72 3.09 9.18
C GLN A 68 -6.50 1.87 10.08
N ALA A 69 -6.15 0.73 9.47
CA ALA A 69 -5.95 -0.53 10.18
C ALA A 69 -4.93 -1.41 9.43
N ILE A 70 -3.65 -1.29 9.79
CA ILE A 70 -2.55 -1.94 9.08
C ILE A 70 -2.52 -3.44 9.39
N ALA A 71 -2.58 -4.30 8.37
CA ALA A 71 -2.32 -5.72 8.51
C ALA A 71 -0.82 -6.00 8.61
N LEU A 72 -0.02 -5.40 7.71
CA LEU A 72 1.41 -5.59 7.65
C LEU A 72 2.14 -4.24 7.51
N TYR A 73 3.06 -3.96 8.44
CA TYR A 73 3.97 -2.82 8.44
C TYR A 73 5.38 -3.34 8.18
N ILE A 74 6.00 -2.97 7.05
CA ILE A 74 7.37 -3.36 6.70
C ILE A 74 8.30 -2.16 6.86
N ASP A 75 9.29 -2.26 7.78
CA ASP A 75 10.40 -1.31 7.94
C ASP A 75 11.78 -1.99 7.75
N GLY A 76 11.83 -3.29 7.48
CA GLY A 76 13.03 -4.00 7.09
C GLY A 76 13.38 -3.80 5.61
N ASP A 77 14.64 -3.99 5.25
CA ASP A 77 15.14 -4.00 3.88
C ASP A 77 15.31 -5.43 3.34
N GLY A 78 15.20 -5.62 2.03
CA GLY A 78 15.36 -6.92 1.40
C GLY A 78 14.26 -7.92 1.75
N ILE A 79 13.03 -7.44 1.98
CA ILE A 79 11.90 -8.30 2.35
C ILE A 79 11.27 -8.92 1.11
N VAL A 80 10.97 -10.21 1.20
CA VAL A 80 10.33 -10.96 0.11
C VAL A 80 9.06 -11.64 0.62
N LEU A 81 7.95 -11.46 -0.11
CA LEU A 81 6.71 -12.20 0.12
C LEU A 81 6.38 -13.03 -1.12
N GLU A 82 6.19 -14.34 -0.93
CA GLU A 82 5.86 -15.29 -2.00
C GLU A 82 4.54 -16.01 -1.66
N ASN A 83 3.55 -15.96 -2.56
CA ASN A 83 2.24 -16.61 -2.41
C ASN A 83 1.53 -16.22 -1.10
N CYS A 84 1.64 -14.98 -0.66
CA CYS A 84 1.05 -14.49 0.57
C CYS A 84 -0.30 -13.82 0.34
N LEU A 85 -1.15 -13.82 1.38
CA LEU A 85 -2.41 -13.09 1.43
C LEU A 85 -2.28 -11.93 2.42
N LEU A 86 -2.66 -10.73 2.01
CA LEU A 86 -2.75 -9.55 2.87
C LEU A 86 -4.19 -9.06 2.84
N LEU A 87 -4.86 -9.09 3.98
CA LEU A 87 -6.30 -8.86 4.10
C LEU A 87 -6.58 -7.69 5.04
N GLY A 88 -7.30 -6.69 4.54
CA GLY A 88 -7.69 -5.52 5.32
C GLY A 88 -8.67 -4.64 4.57
N HIS A 89 -8.77 -3.39 5.01
CA HIS A 89 -9.61 -2.36 4.42
C HIS A 89 -8.78 -1.11 4.11
N GLN A 90 -8.88 -0.07 4.93
CA GLN A 90 -8.05 1.13 4.75
C GLN A 90 -6.65 0.90 5.31
N ASP A 91 -5.61 1.25 4.52
CA ASP A 91 -4.20 1.19 4.92
C ASP A 91 -3.70 -0.25 5.24
N THR A 92 -4.08 -1.27 4.46
CA THR A 92 -3.74 -2.68 4.73
C THR A 92 -2.23 -2.93 4.83
N LEU A 93 -1.43 -2.35 3.92
CA LEU A 93 0.02 -2.57 3.80
C LEU A 93 0.79 -1.26 3.82
N PHE A 94 1.60 -1.05 4.86
CA PHE A 94 2.54 0.06 4.92
C PHE A 94 3.98 -0.38 4.61
N LEU A 95 4.63 0.36 3.72
CA LEU A 95 5.99 0.12 3.23
C LEU A 95 6.88 1.33 3.57
N ALA A 96 7.64 1.24 4.65
CA ALA A 96 8.52 2.31 5.10
C ALA A 96 9.57 2.70 4.03
N PRO A 97 10.13 3.91 4.09
CA PRO A 97 10.09 4.82 5.24
C PRO A 97 8.83 5.67 5.33
N LEU A 98 8.58 6.16 6.54
CA LEU A 98 7.68 7.31 6.72
C LEU A 98 8.23 8.53 5.98
N PRO A 99 7.38 9.45 5.49
CA PRO A 99 7.84 10.73 4.95
C PRO A 99 8.67 11.52 5.98
N GLU A 100 9.50 12.45 5.50
CA GLU A 100 10.33 13.31 6.33
C GLU A 100 9.52 14.15 7.33
N LYS A 101 8.36 14.65 6.88
CA LYS A 101 7.49 15.51 7.69
C LYS A 101 6.07 14.97 7.72
N GLU A 102 5.48 15.01 8.90
CA GLU A 102 4.04 14.78 9.05
C GLU A 102 3.23 15.98 8.53
N ILE A 103 2.03 15.72 8.01
CA ILE A 103 1.09 16.77 7.58
C ILE A 103 0.30 17.29 8.79
N ILE A 104 -0.11 16.36 9.66
CA ILE A 104 -0.89 16.66 10.86
C ILE A 104 0.01 16.33 12.06
N PRO A 105 0.16 17.25 13.04
CA PRO A 105 0.93 16.99 14.24
C PRO A 105 0.51 15.68 14.93
N GLY A 106 1.49 14.81 15.21
CA GLY A 106 1.25 13.48 15.78
C GLY A 106 0.76 12.43 14.79
N GLY A 107 0.67 12.77 13.48
CA GLY A 107 0.22 11.85 12.44
C GLY A 107 1.10 10.61 12.25
N PHE A 108 2.37 10.67 12.67
CA PHE A 108 3.30 9.55 12.61
C PHE A 108 3.54 8.85 13.96
N THR A 109 2.72 9.17 14.97
CA THR A 109 2.87 8.54 16.30
C THR A 109 2.87 7.02 16.17
N GLY A 110 3.99 6.39 16.54
CA GLY A 110 4.19 4.96 16.41
C GLY A 110 5.64 4.54 16.65
N PRO A 111 5.95 3.24 16.55
CA PRO A 111 7.26 2.70 16.92
C PRO A 111 8.40 3.22 16.06
N LYS A 112 8.10 3.69 14.83
CA LYS A 112 9.09 4.17 13.87
C LYS A 112 9.05 5.68 13.62
N GLN A 113 8.36 6.45 14.46
CA GLN A 113 8.19 7.89 14.31
C GLN A 113 9.52 8.65 14.19
N PHE A 114 10.52 8.28 14.98
CA PHE A 114 11.81 8.95 15.06
C PHE A 114 12.97 8.17 14.43
N THR A 115 12.69 7.06 13.75
CA THR A 115 13.74 6.29 13.08
C THR A 115 14.22 7.02 11.82
N GLU A 116 15.49 6.76 11.44
CA GLU A 116 16.08 7.26 10.21
C GLU A 116 15.27 6.81 9.00
N ARG A 117 15.07 7.71 8.02
CA ARG A 117 14.31 7.46 6.79
C ARG A 117 15.17 6.73 5.75
N LYS A 118 15.53 5.46 6.03
CA LYS A 118 16.36 4.65 5.14
C LYS A 118 15.56 4.13 3.95
N ARG A 119 16.24 3.99 2.82
CA ARG A 119 15.67 3.31 1.66
C ARG A 119 15.39 1.84 2.00
N ARG A 120 14.26 1.33 1.52
CA ARG A 120 13.83 -0.06 1.71
C ARG A 120 13.44 -0.65 0.37
N THR A 121 13.76 -1.93 0.17
CA THR A 121 13.37 -2.69 -1.01
C THR A 121 12.55 -3.88 -0.59
N VAL A 122 11.38 -4.05 -1.21
CA VAL A 122 10.44 -5.12 -0.91
C VAL A 122 9.96 -5.77 -2.21
N HIS A 123 9.89 -7.09 -2.24
CA HIS A 123 9.41 -7.86 -3.38
C HIS A 123 8.19 -8.70 -3.01
N PHE A 124 7.15 -8.57 -3.80
CA PHE A 124 5.93 -9.39 -3.73
C PHE A 124 5.82 -10.24 -4.99
N LYS A 125 5.67 -11.56 -4.84
CA LYS A 125 5.51 -12.50 -5.94
C LYS A 125 4.28 -13.35 -5.73
N ASN A 126 3.37 -13.37 -6.71
CA ASN A 126 2.14 -14.17 -6.66
C ASN A 126 1.31 -13.91 -5.39
N CYS A 127 1.32 -12.70 -4.87
CA CYS A 127 0.58 -12.33 -3.66
C CYS A 127 -0.81 -11.80 -4.02
N LYS A 128 -1.75 -11.97 -3.09
CA LYS A 128 -3.06 -11.32 -3.14
C LYS A 128 -3.14 -10.30 -2.01
N ILE A 129 -3.50 -9.06 -2.35
CA ILE A 129 -3.59 -7.95 -1.41
C ILE A 129 -4.99 -7.34 -1.53
N GLU A 130 -5.73 -7.33 -0.44
CA GLU A 130 -7.10 -6.81 -0.37
C GLU A 130 -7.17 -5.54 0.47
N GLY A 131 -7.97 -4.58 0.02
CA GLY A 131 -8.21 -3.37 0.76
C GLY A 131 -9.17 -2.41 0.05
N GLY A 132 -9.41 -1.26 0.66
CA GLY A 132 -10.28 -0.21 0.14
C GLY A 132 -9.50 1.07 -0.15
N VAL A 133 -9.35 1.92 0.87
CA VAL A 133 -8.69 3.22 0.72
C VAL A 133 -7.20 3.11 1.03
N ASP A 134 -6.34 3.55 0.08
CA ASP A 134 -4.89 3.64 0.25
C ASP A 134 -4.26 2.34 0.78
N PHE A 135 -4.76 1.20 0.32
CA PHE A 135 -4.47 -0.05 1.00
C PHE A 135 -3.03 -0.56 0.79
N ILE A 136 -2.24 0.08 -0.10
CA ILE A 136 -0.80 -0.09 -0.21
C ILE A 136 -0.16 1.29 -0.21
N PHE A 137 0.54 1.67 0.86
CA PHE A 137 1.07 3.01 1.00
C PHE A 137 2.48 3.04 1.60
N GLY A 138 3.20 4.14 1.42
CA GLY A 138 4.54 4.32 1.97
C GLY A 138 5.60 4.76 0.97
N GLY A 139 6.88 4.72 1.39
CA GLY A 139 8.00 5.31 0.68
C GLY A 139 9.02 4.32 0.09
N ALA A 140 8.83 3.01 0.23
CA ALA A 140 9.76 2.00 -0.26
C ALA A 140 9.88 1.95 -1.79
N THR A 141 10.97 1.34 -2.27
CA THR A 141 11.01 0.70 -3.58
C THR A 141 10.34 -0.67 -3.44
N ALA A 142 9.19 -0.87 -4.08
CA ALA A 142 8.43 -2.11 -3.97
C ALA A 142 8.09 -2.66 -5.35
N TYR A 143 8.38 -3.93 -5.55
CA TYR A 143 8.08 -4.66 -6.78
C TYR A 143 6.97 -5.67 -6.51
N PHE A 144 5.93 -5.61 -7.33
CA PHE A 144 4.80 -6.53 -7.31
C PHE A 144 4.78 -7.27 -8.64
N ASP A 145 5.16 -8.54 -8.62
CA ASP A 145 5.21 -9.40 -9.81
C ASP A 145 4.10 -10.44 -9.74
N ASN A 146 3.24 -10.49 -10.77
CA ASN A 146 2.11 -11.43 -10.87
C ASN A 146 1.19 -11.42 -9.62
N CYS A 147 0.94 -10.24 -9.06
CA CYS A 147 0.09 -10.07 -7.88
C CYS A 147 -1.36 -9.72 -8.25
N GLU A 148 -2.28 -9.96 -7.33
CA GLU A 148 -3.66 -9.52 -7.44
C GLU A 148 -3.97 -8.48 -6.35
N PHE A 149 -4.47 -7.31 -6.78
CA PHE A 149 -4.96 -6.23 -5.92
C PHE A 149 -6.48 -6.25 -5.97
N VAL A 150 -7.12 -6.52 -4.83
CA VAL A 150 -8.57 -6.64 -4.75
C VAL A 150 -9.16 -5.47 -3.99
N SER A 151 -9.88 -4.61 -4.68
CA SER A 151 -10.65 -3.55 -4.03
C SER A 151 -11.89 -4.18 -3.38
N VAL A 152 -12.00 -4.11 -2.05
CA VAL A 152 -13.15 -4.61 -1.29
C VAL A 152 -14.19 -3.53 -0.99
N GLU A 153 -13.84 -2.28 -1.26
CA GLU A 153 -14.70 -1.09 -1.21
C GLU A 153 -14.15 -0.03 -2.17
N GLU A 154 -14.91 1.03 -2.42
CA GLU A 154 -14.47 2.16 -3.24
C GLU A 154 -13.24 2.82 -2.63
N GLY A 155 -12.23 3.16 -3.45
CA GLY A 155 -11.03 3.78 -2.94
C GLY A 155 -9.83 3.77 -3.88
N TYR A 156 -8.65 3.55 -3.31
CA TYR A 156 -7.37 3.72 -3.98
C TYR A 156 -6.45 2.55 -3.66
N VAL A 157 -5.83 1.95 -4.69
CA VAL A 157 -4.89 0.84 -4.47
C VAL A 157 -3.59 1.37 -3.87
N PHE A 158 -2.94 2.30 -4.53
CA PHE A 158 -1.64 2.84 -4.11
C PHE A 158 -1.72 4.27 -3.60
N ALA A 159 -1.06 4.54 -2.46
CA ALA A 159 -0.81 5.88 -1.94
C ALA A 159 0.68 6.07 -1.63
N PRO A 160 1.55 6.17 -2.65
CA PRO A 160 2.99 6.27 -2.44
C PRO A 160 3.41 7.63 -1.87
N SER A 161 4.48 7.58 -1.05
CA SER A 161 5.20 8.74 -0.55
C SER A 161 6.67 8.68 -0.92
N THR A 162 6.98 8.19 -2.10
CA THR A 162 8.34 8.02 -2.60
C THR A 162 9.13 9.32 -2.38
N PRO A 163 10.30 9.27 -1.71
CA PRO A 163 11.16 10.44 -1.53
C PRO A 163 11.67 10.98 -2.88
N MET A 164 12.01 12.27 -2.91
CA MET A 164 12.49 12.94 -4.12
C MET A 164 13.78 12.31 -4.68
N ASP A 165 14.66 11.87 -3.81
CA ASP A 165 15.96 11.28 -4.14
C ASP A 165 15.92 9.76 -4.39
N VAL A 166 14.72 9.14 -4.32
CA VAL A 166 14.51 7.73 -4.62
C VAL A 166 13.96 7.61 -6.05
N GLU A 167 14.69 6.94 -6.91
CA GLU A 167 14.40 6.83 -8.34
C GLU A 167 13.14 6.00 -8.60
N ILE A 168 12.96 4.88 -7.92
CA ILE A 168 11.90 3.90 -8.13
C ILE A 168 11.07 3.76 -6.85
N GLY A 169 9.75 3.92 -6.96
CA GLY A 169 8.79 3.65 -5.88
C GLY A 169 8.08 2.31 -6.08
N PHE A 170 6.77 2.34 -6.32
CA PHE A 170 5.98 1.13 -6.50
C PHE A 170 5.89 0.73 -7.97
N VAL A 171 6.22 -0.53 -8.28
CA VAL A 171 6.18 -1.11 -9.63
C VAL A 171 5.32 -2.36 -9.61
N ALA A 172 4.25 -2.40 -10.38
CA ALA A 172 3.38 -3.56 -10.56
C ALA A 172 3.53 -4.10 -11.99
N ARG A 173 3.94 -5.37 -12.13
CA ARG A 173 4.14 -6.05 -13.41
C ARG A 173 3.27 -7.28 -13.50
N GLU A 174 2.60 -7.44 -14.64
CA GLU A 174 1.75 -8.61 -14.92
C GLU A 174 0.70 -8.85 -13.83
N CYS A 175 0.29 -7.79 -13.13
CA CYS A 175 -0.64 -7.82 -12.02
C CYS A 175 -2.09 -7.71 -12.49
N ARG A 176 -3.00 -8.02 -11.57
CA ARG A 176 -4.44 -7.90 -11.80
C ARG A 176 -5.06 -6.96 -10.77
N PHE A 177 -5.79 -5.96 -11.25
CA PHE A 177 -6.62 -5.09 -10.43
C PHE A 177 -8.06 -5.59 -10.56
N THR A 178 -8.57 -6.17 -9.49
CA THR A 178 -9.90 -6.78 -9.41
C THR A 178 -10.70 -6.17 -8.26
N SER A 179 -11.98 -6.54 -8.13
CA SER A 179 -12.81 -6.09 -7.03
C SER A 179 -13.69 -7.21 -6.49
N SER A 180 -14.08 -7.08 -5.22
CA SER A 180 -15.12 -7.89 -4.62
C SER A 180 -16.51 -7.54 -5.20
N GLU A 181 -17.46 -8.43 -4.98
CA GLU A 181 -18.86 -8.19 -5.30
C GLU A 181 -19.36 -6.93 -4.54
N GLY A 182 -20.14 -6.09 -5.22
CA GLY A 182 -20.70 -4.86 -4.65
C GLY A 182 -19.84 -3.61 -4.80
N VAL A 183 -18.59 -3.70 -5.23
CA VAL A 183 -17.78 -2.52 -5.59
C VAL A 183 -18.27 -1.97 -6.93
N GLY A 184 -18.58 -0.67 -6.96
CA GLY A 184 -19.13 0.01 -8.13
C GLY A 184 -18.18 0.06 -9.33
N LYS A 185 -18.76 0.16 -10.55
CA LYS A 185 -17.96 0.44 -11.75
C LYS A 185 -17.36 1.83 -11.67
N ALA A 186 -16.09 1.96 -12.12
CA ALA A 186 -15.37 3.23 -12.18
C ALA A 186 -15.28 3.97 -10.82
N SER A 187 -15.33 3.25 -9.70
CA SER A 187 -15.33 3.81 -8.35
C SER A 187 -13.97 3.76 -7.64
N CYS A 188 -12.99 3.04 -8.22
CA CYS A 188 -11.67 2.89 -7.64
C CYS A 188 -10.59 3.50 -8.52
N PHE A 189 -9.50 3.92 -7.89
CA PHE A 189 -8.32 4.46 -8.59
C PHE A 189 -7.11 3.55 -8.37
N ILE A 190 -6.21 3.54 -9.35
CA ILE A 190 -4.93 2.81 -9.27
C ILE A 190 -4.04 3.45 -8.22
N ALA A 191 -3.92 4.79 -8.24
CA ALA A 191 -3.07 5.51 -7.28
C ALA A 191 -3.52 6.95 -7.07
N ARG A 192 -3.09 7.49 -5.89
CA ARG A 192 -3.07 8.91 -5.58
C ARG A 192 -1.80 9.30 -4.80
N PRO A 193 -1.25 10.51 -4.93
CA PRO A 193 0.03 10.86 -4.35
C PRO A 193 -0.11 11.22 -2.85
N TRP A 194 0.40 10.37 -1.95
CA TRP A 194 0.51 10.77 -0.54
C TRP A 194 1.55 11.88 -0.35
N ARG A 195 2.61 11.90 -1.20
CA ARG A 195 3.57 13.00 -1.28
C ARG A 195 3.86 13.37 -2.74
N ASN A 196 4.36 14.59 -2.96
CA ASN A 196 4.46 15.21 -4.27
C ASN A 196 5.40 14.48 -5.25
N TYR A 197 6.37 13.68 -4.76
CA TYR A 197 7.28 12.88 -5.60
C TYR A 197 6.86 11.41 -5.73
N ALA A 198 5.59 11.12 -5.42
CA ALA A 198 5.02 9.79 -5.51
C ALA A 198 5.32 9.10 -6.85
N TYR A 199 5.73 7.84 -6.79
CA TYR A 199 6.06 7.04 -7.96
C TYR A 199 5.22 5.77 -8.01
N VAL A 200 4.53 5.55 -9.12
CA VAL A 200 3.87 4.27 -9.46
C VAL A 200 4.09 3.98 -10.94
N SER A 201 4.57 2.78 -11.26
CA SER A 201 4.58 2.23 -12.61
C SER A 201 3.72 0.97 -12.65
N ILE A 202 2.80 0.87 -13.61
CA ILE A 202 2.06 -0.35 -13.89
C ILE A 202 2.36 -0.82 -15.32
N GLU A 203 2.74 -2.10 -15.44
CA GLU A 203 3.25 -2.68 -16.67
C GLU A 203 2.53 -3.99 -16.98
N ASN A 204 1.89 -4.08 -18.14
CA ASN A 204 1.17 -5.28 -18.59
C ASN A 204 0.10 -5.79 -17.62
N CYS A 205 -0.64 -4.89 -16.97
CA CYS A 205 -1.60 -5.22 -15.93
C CYS A 205 -3.02 -5.35 -16.47
N TYR A 206 -3.79 -6.29 -15.91
CA TYR A 206 -5.24 -6.34 -16.10
C TYR A 206 -5.93 -5.33 -15.19
N LEU A 207 -6.76 -4.45 -15.76
CA LEU A 207 -7.57 -3.47 -15.04
C LEU A 207 -9.06 -3.80 -15.17
N GLY A 208 -9.71 -4.14 -14.04
CA GLY A 208 -11.12 -4.45 -13.96
C GLY A 208 -12.03 -3.24 -14.17
N GLU A 209 -13.33 -3.48 -14.35
CA GLU A 209 -14.33 -2.42 -14.64
C GLU A 209 -14.56 -1.43 -13.48
N HIS A 210 -14.11 -1.78 -12.27
CA HIS A 210 -14.17 -0.91 -11.09
C HIS A 210 -13.16 0.23 -11.16
N ILE A 211 -12.12 0.12 -12.00
CA ILE A 211 -11.13 1.19 -12.15
C ILE A 211 -11.71 2.38 -12.90
N ASN A 212 -11.59 3.56 -12.29
CA ASN A 212 -12.04 4.83 -12.85
C ASN A 212 -11.34 5.11 -14.19
N PRO A 213 -12.02 5.67 -15.20
CA PRO A 213 -11.42 6.04 -16.48
C PRO A 213 -10.19 6.95 -16.37
N ALA A 214 -10.10 7.79 -15.33
CA ALA A 214 -8.91 8.58 -15.05
C ALA A 214 -7.73 7.72 -14.56
N GLY A 215 -8.00 6.57 -13.95
CA GLY A 215 -7.00 5.65 -13.40
C GLY A 215 -6.25 6.18 -12.19
N PHE A 216 -5.83 7.42 -12.22
CA PHE A 216 -5.05 8.10 -11.18
C PHE A 216 -5.77 9.35 -10.72
N ASP A 217 -5.67 9.66 -9.43
CA ASP A 217 -6.24 10.84 -8.79
C ASP A 217 -5.12 11.71 -8.23
N ASP A 218 -5.27 13.02 -8.23
CA ASP A 218 -4.24 13.95 -7.75
C ASP A 218 -4.39 14.29 -6.25
N TRP A 219 -5.43 13.80 -5.62
CA TRP A 219 -5.77 14.12 -4.22
C TRP A 219 -5.97 15.63 -3.98
N GLY A 220 -6.38 16.37 -5.01
CA GLY A 220 -6.48 17.83 -4.98
C GLY A 220 -5.12 18.54 -4.88
N LYS A 221 -4.00 17.86 -5.15
CA LYS A 221 -2.63 18.38 -5.08
C LYS A 221 -2.13 18.76 -6.47
N THR A 222 -2.73 19.77 -7.05
CA THR A 222 -2.34 20.22 -8.41
C THR A 222 -0.87 20.62 -8.51
N GLU A 223 -0.25 21.06 -7.41
CA GLU A 223 1.18 21.36 -7.34
C GLU A 223 2.08 20.11 -7.49
N ALA A 224 1.51 18.93 -7.33
CA ALA A 224 2.24 17.68 -7.52
C ALA A 224 2.28 17.20 -8.99
N HIS A 225 1.51 17.81 -9.89
CA HIS A 225 1.45 17.39 -11.31
C HIS A 225 2.81 17.41 -12.01
N ASP A 226 3.69 18.34 -11.64
CA ASP A 226 5.03 18.47 -12.23
C ASP A 226 6.08 17.52 -11.60
N THR A 227 5.72 16.85 -10.50
CA THR A 227 6.67 16.07 -9.69
C THR A 227 6.28 14.62 -9.46
N VAL A 228 5.00 14.27 -9.56
CA VAL A 228 4.56 12.86 -9.52
C VAL A 228 5.12 12.09 -10.72
N ARG A 229 5.42 10.83 -10.48
CA ARG A 229 6.03 9.94 -11.48
C ARG A 229 5.14 8.72 -11.65
N PHE A 230 3.92 8.98 -12.18
CA PHE A 230 2.96 7.92 -12.49
C PHE A 230 3.09 7.51 -13.95
N SER A 231 3.15 6.20 -14.20
CA SER A 231 3.22 5.64 -15.55
C SER A 231 2.37 4.38 -15.69
N GLU A 232 1.90 4.16 -16.92
CA GLU A 232 1.12 3.00 -17.32
C GLU A 232 1.56 2.55 -18.70
N SER A 233 1.83 1.25 -18.89
CA SER A 233 2.17 0.66 -20.17
C SER A 233 1.59 -0.74 -20.30
N GLY A 234 1.12 -1.12 -21.51
CA GLY A 234 0.63 -2.46 -21.81
C GLY A 234 -0.58 -2.92 -20.99
N SER A 235 -1.29 -2.03 -20.29
CA SER A 235 -2.47 -2.39 -19.51
C SER A 235 -3.62 -2.81 -20.43
N TYR A 236 -4.42 -3.75 -19.97
CA TYR A 236 -5.56 -4.30 -20.70
C TYR A 236 -6.78 -4.52 -19.79
N GLY A 237 -7.91 -4.87 -20.38
CA GLY A 237 -9.17 -5.04 -19.66
C GLY A 237 -10.05 -3.78 -19.66
N PRO A 238 -11.26 -3.86 -19.08
CA PRO A 238 -12.25 -2.78 -19.20
C PRO A 238 -11.80 -1.47 -18.54
N GLY A 239 -11.01 -1.49 -17.48
CA GLY A 239 -10.49 -0.30 -16.80
C GLY A 239 -9.30 0.37 -17.51
N ALA A 240 -8.70 -0.27 -18.53
CA ALA A 240 -7.58 0.28 -19.28
C ALA A 240 -8.02 1.27 -20.38
N ASN A 241 -9.29 1.27 -20.76
CA ASN A 241 -9.82 2.06 -21.88
C ASN A 241 -10.09 3.53 -21.55
N GLY A 242 -9.68 4.01 -20.37
CA GLY A 242 -9.94 5.36 -19.93
C GLY A 242 -8.92 6.39 -20.43
N LYS A 243 -9.30 7.67 -20.32
CA LYS A 243 -8.40 8.78 -20.58
C LYS A 243 -7.68 9.16 -19.28
N ARG A 244 -6.38 8.86 -19.21
CA ARG A 244 -5.54 9.23 -18.07
C ARG A 244 -5.26 10.73 -18.03
N PRO A 245 -5.07 11.34 -16.84
CA PRO A 245 -4.62 12.72 -16.69
C PRO A 245 -3.28 12.99 -17.38
N GLN A 246 -3.01 14.26 -17.71
CA GLN A 246 -1.78 14.66 -18.43
C GLN A 246 -0.50 14.42 -17.62
N TYR A 247 -0.59 14.37 -16.28
CA TYR A 247 0.56 14.09 -15.40
C TYR A 247 0.91 12.59 -15.31
N VAL A 248 0.20 11.72 -16.03
CA VAL A 248 0.49 10.29 -16.12
C VAL A 248 1.16 10.00 -17.46
N ASN A 249 2.35 9.41 -17.42
CA ASN A 249 3.05 9.00 -18.62
C ASN A 249 2.44 7.69 -19.14
N LYS A 250 1.86 7.73 -20.35
CA LYS A 250 1.46 6.55 -21.11
C LYS A 250 2.57 6.21 -22.08
N ASN A 251 3.26 5.12 -21.84
CA ASN A 251 4.20 4.55 -22.80
C ASN A 251 3.48 3.43 -23.56
N ASP A 252 2.71 3.84 -24.56
CA ASP A 252 2.13 2.91 -25.56
C ASP A 252 3.21 2.64 -26.61
N GLU A 253 4.09 1.66 -26.40
CA GLU A 253 4.91 1.03 -27.43
C GLU A 253 4.50 -0.43 -27.61
#